data_d18e12bbe7cf100b9e4a50f0ff1c60c5
#
_entry.id   d18e12bbe7cf100b9e4a50f0ff1c60c5
#
_cell.length_a   1.000
_cell.length_b   1.000
_cell.length_c   1.000
_cell.angle_alpha   90.00
_cell.angle_beta   90.00
_cell.angle_gamma   90.00
#
_symmetry.space_group_name_H-M   'P 1'
#
loop_
_entity.id
_entity.type
_entity.pdbx_description
1 polymer ?
#
loop_
_entity_poly.entity_id
_entity_poly.type
_entity_poly.pdbx_seq_one_letter_code
_entity_poly.pdbx_strand_id
1 'polypeptide(L)'
;MNCSFCHGHKRAPKQMTFEEFSLVLDKLSGHTKYIYYHLMGEPLVHPLLPEFIKLAGERGYKSIITTNGTLLKKRGSELLAAGVHKINISLHSFENGTEEDHKKYISDLSSFAKEAAEKGTIVNFRLWNQGSDGGKNEDTLGFLKENIPGDWLENGHGFRILHRIYLEWGERFEWPDCEAEIKGDKFFCYGLRDQFGILSDGTVVPCCLDSEGAIAL
;
A
#
# COMPACT_ATOMS: atom_id res chain seq x y z
N MET A 1 -13.54 1.93 2.90
CA MET A 1 -13.22 3.08 3.78
C MET A 1 -13.17 4.33 2.92
N ASN A 2 -13.61 5.45 3.47
CA ASN A 2 -13.49 6.77 2.86
C ASN A 2 -12.59 7.60 3.79
N CYS A 3 -11.27 7.51 3.57
CA CYS A 3 -10.29 8.14 4.45
C CYS A 3 -10.30 9.66 4.26
N SER A 4 -10.26 10.42 5.34
CA SER A 4 -10.36 11.90 5.34
C SER A 4 -9.22 12.57 4.56
N PHE A 5 -8.07 11.91 4.48
CA PHE A 5 -6.88 12.39 3.78
C PHE A 5 -6.82 12.00 2.30
N CYS A 6 -7.76 11.17 1.80
CA CYS A 6 -7.78 10.72 0.41
C CYS A 6 -8.58 11.72 -0.43
N HIS A 7 -7.94 12.38 -1.40
CA HIS A 7 -8.64 13.31 -2.28
C HIS A 7 -9.50 12.62 -3.35
N GLY A 8 -9.43 11.27 -3.44
CA GLY A 8 -10.13 10.51 -4.47
C GLY A 8 -9.55 10.73 -5.87
N HIS A 9 -10.34 10.44 -6.88
CA HIS A 9 -10.04 10.74 -8.29
C HIS A 9 -11.32 11.05 -9.05
N LYS A 10 -11.21 11.83 -10.12
CA LYS A 10 -12.33 12.23 -11.00
C LYS A 10 -12.47 11.31 -12.24
N ARG A 11 -11.48 10.45 -12.46
CA ARG A 11 -11.45 9.54 -13.61
C ARG A 11 -12.59 8.53 -13.55
N ALA A 12 -13.08 8.12 -14.72
CA ALA A 12 -14.09 7.06 -14.82
C ALA A 12 -13.56 5.76 -14.17
N PRO A 13 -14.38 5.07 -13.35
CA PRO A 13 -13.98 3.80 -12.76
C PRO A 13 -13.64 2.78 -13.84
N LYS A 14 -12.44 2.22 -13.76
CA LYS A 14 -11.98 1.14 -14.64
C LYS A 14 -11.13 0.16 -13.84
N GLN A 15 -11.32 -1.13 -14.08
CA GLN A 15 -10.44 -2.19 -13.62
C GLN A 15 -9.67 -2.73 -14.83
N MET A 16 -8.37 -2.93 -14.66
CA MET A 16 -7.52 -3.52 -15.71
C MET A 16 -7.90 -4.98 -15.92
N THR A 17 -8.03 -5.42 -17.18
CA THR A 17 -8.27 -6.82 -17.49
C THR A 17 -7.01 -7.65 -17.35
N PHE A 18 -7.15 -8.99 -17.40
CA PHE A 18 -6.00 -9.89 -17.35
C PHE A 18 -5.08 -9.69 -18.56
N GLU A 19 -5.64 -9.48 -19.75
CA GLU A 19 -4.92 -9.25 -20.99
C GLU A 19 -4.17 -7.91 -20.96
N GLU A 20 -4.83 -6.84 -20.47
CA GLU A 20 -4.21 -5.53 -20.30
C GLU A 20 -3.03 -5.61 -19.31
N PHE A 21 -3.22 -6.29 -18.18
CA PHE A 21 -2.15 -6.48 -17.20
C PHE A 21 -1.00 -7.33 -17.77
N SER A 22 -1.30 -8.39 -18.52
CA SER A 22 -0.30 -9.20 -19.20
C SER A 22 0.54 -8.37 -20.17
N LEU A 23 -0.12 -7.51 -20.97
CA LEU A 23 0.57 -6.59 -21.89
C LEU A 23 1.48 -5.61 -21.15
N VAL A 24 1.01 -5.08 -20.01
CA VAL A 24 1.82 -4.19 -19.15
C VAL A 24 3.09 -4.91 -18.69
N LEU A 25 2.97 -6.15 -18.20
CA LEU A 25 4.15 -6.93 -17.76
C LEU A 25 5.13 -7.20 -18.91
N ASP A 26 4.65 -7.45 -20.13
CA ASP A 26 5.49 -7.63 -21.30
C ASP A 26 6.30 -6.36 -21.61
N LYS A 27 5.65 -5.19 -21.53
CA LYS A 27 6.31 -3.88 -21.73
C LYS A 27 7.32 -3.54 -20.64
N LEU A 28 7.11 -4.03 -19.42
CA LEU A 28 8.00 -3.79 -18.27
C LEU A 28 9.20 -4.75 -18.22
N SER A 29 9.27 -5.72 -19.12
CA SER A 29 10.34 -6.73 -19.13
C SER A 29 11.73 -6.08 -19.23
N GLY A 30 12.62 -6.42 -18.29
CA GLY A 30 13.96 -5.86 -18.20
C GLY A 30 14.07 -4.46 -17.55
N HIS A 31 12.97 -3.79 -17.26
CA HIS A 31 12.98 -2.41 -16.73
C HIS A 31 12.78 -2.34 -15.22
N THR A 32 12.08 -3.29 -14.62
CA THR A 32 11.85 -3.34 -13.17
C THR A 32 11.83 -4.77 -12.65
N LYS A 33 11.99 -4.92 -11.33
CA LYS A 33 11.79 -6.19 -10.60
C LYS A 33 10.56 -6.15 -9.70
N TYR A 34 9.96 -4.98 -9.50
CA TYR A 34 8.90 -4.79 -8.53
C TYR A 34 7.65 -4.20 -9.19
N ILE A 35 6.50 -4.79 -8.89
CA ILE A 35 5.18 -4.28 -9.27
C ILE A 35 4.44 -3.89 -8.01
N TYR A 36 4.03 -2.62 -7.94
CA TYR A 36 3.23 -2.07 -6.85
C TYR A 36 1.78 -1.96 -7.28
N TYR A 37 0.89 -2.67 -6.59
CA TYR A 37 -0.55 -2.62 -6.85
C TYR A 37 -1.18 -1.51 -6.00
N HIS A 38 -0.98 -0.29 -6.43
CA HIS A 38 -1.61 0.91 -5.85
C HIS A 38 -1.51 2.06 -6.87
N LEU A 39 -1.91 3.17 -6.55
CA LEU A 39 -1.97 4.54 -7.01
C LEU A 39 -3.16 5.16 -6.32
N MET A 40 -4.37 4.81 -6.73
CA MET A 40 -5.62 5.19 -6.06
C MET A 40 -6.54 3.99 -5.93
N GLY A 41 -7.36 3.99 -4.88
CA GLY A 41 -8.31 2.92 -4.60
C GLY A 41 -7.73 1.85 -3.65
N GLU A 42 -8.43 0.72 -3.59
CA GLU A 42 -8.07 -0.42 -2.74
C GLU A 42 -7.82 -1.65 -3.63
N PRO A 43 -6.59 -2.14 -3.73
CA PRO A 43 -6.28 -3.25 -4.63
C PRO A 43 -7.05 -4.54 -4.31
N LEU A 44 -7.38 -4.77 -3.03
CA LEU A 44 -8.09 -5.97 -2.62
C LEU A 44 -9.54 -6.04 -3.10
N VAL A 45 -10.10 -4.96 -3.66
CA VAL A 45 -11.42 -5.03 -4.33
C VAL A 45 -11.33 -5.59 -5.75
N HIS A 46 -10.14 -5.64 -6.34
CA HIS A 46 -9.97 -6.17 -7.69
C HIS A 46 -10.12 -7.70 -7.67
N PRO A 47 -11.08 -8.28 -8.42
CA PRO A 47 -11.34 -9.72 -8.36
C PRO A 47 -10.15 -10.56 -8.82
N LEU A 48 -9.42 -10.13 -9.84
CA LEU A 48 -8.29 -10.86 -10.44
C LEU A 48 -6.93 -10.54 -9.79
N LEU A 49 -6.90 -9.91 -8.62
CA LEU A 49 -5.61 -9.55 -7.98
C LEU A 49 -4.72 -10.77 -7.70
N PRO A 50 -5.21 -11.92 -7.21
CA PRO A 50 -4.38 -13.11 -7.03
C PRO A 50 -3.78 -13.63 -8.34
N GLU A 51 -4.55 -13.63 -9.42
CA GLU A 51 -4.10 -14.03 -10.75
C GLU A 51 -3.02 -13.10 -11.29
N PHE A 52 -3.15 -11.80 -11.05
CA PHE A 52 -2.13 -10.81 -11.40
C PHE A 52 -0.82 -11.05 -10.65
N ILE A 53 -0.90 -11.31 -9.34
CA ILE A 53 0.27 -11.60 -8.51
C ILE A 53 0.97 -12.87 -9.02
N LYS A 54 0.20 -13.92 -9.31
CA LYS A 54 0.72 -15.18 -9.83
C LYS A 54 1.42 -14.98 -11.17
N LEU A 55 0.77 -14.32 -12.13
CA LEU A 55 1.34 -14.03 -13.45
C LEU A 55 2.62 -13.19 -13.34
N ALA A 56 2.62 -12.18 -12.48
CA ALA A 56 3.80 -11.36 -12.22
C ALA A 56 4.95 -12.21 -11.65
N GLY A 57 4.66 -13.10 -10.71
CA GLY A 57 5.64 -14.03 -10.14
C GLY A 57 6.23 -15.01 -11.18
N GLU A 58 5.40 -15.58 -12.05
CA GLU A 58 5.82 -16.46 -13.17
C GLU A 58 6.76 -15.74 -14.15
N ARG A 59 6.63 -14.42 -14.28
CA ARG A 59 7.50 -13.55 -15.11
C ARG A 59 8.70 -12.96 -14.35
N GLY A 60 8.92 -13.38 -13.09
CA GLY A 60 10.06 -12.96 -12.28
C GLY A 60 9.91 -11.63 -11.54
N TYR A 61 8.70 -11.04 -11.53
CA TYR A 61 8.44 -9.83 -10.76
C TYR A 61 8.09 -10.13 -9.30
N LYS A 62 8.39 -9.19 -8.43
CA LYS A 62 7.99 -9.21 -7.01
C LYS A 62 6.80 -8.29 -6.79
N SER A 63 5.68 -8.87 -6.40
CA SER A 63 4.42 -8.16 -6.16
C SER A 63 4.39 -7.49 -4.79
N ILE A 64 4.09 -6.19 -4.74
CA ILE A 64 3.95 -5.40 -3.52
C ILE A 64 2.56 -4.76 -3.51
N ILE A 65 1.81 -4.99 -2.43
CA ILE A 65 0.47 -4.45 -2.23
C ILE A 65 0.51 -3.35 -1.17
N THR A 66 -0.26 -2.27 -1.38
CA THR A 66 -0.60 -1.32 -0.33
C THR A 66 -2.10 -1.33 -0.14
N THR A 67 -2.58 -1.58 1.07
CA THR A 67 -3.99 -1.78 1.38
C THR A 67 -4.37 -1.12 2.71
N ASN A 68 -5.65 -0.79 2.88
CA ASN A 68 -6.21 -0.41 4.18
C ASN A 68 -6.44 -1.63 5.10
N GLY A 69 -6.19 -2.84 4.65
CA GLY A 69 -6.24 -4.07 5.42
C GLY A 69 -7.63 -4.66 5.71
N THR A 70 -8.72 -3.92 5.45
CA THR A 70 -10.08 -4.36 5.85
C THR A 70 -10.54 -5.65 5.18
N LEU A 71 -10.00 -5.97 4.01
CA LEU A 71 -10.33 -7.18 3.27
C LEU A 71 -9.33 -8.32 3.48
N LEU A 72 -8.24 -8.12 4.24
CA LEU A 72 -7.22 -9.15 4.44
C LEU A 72 -7.75 -10.39 5.16
N LYS A 73 -8.65 -10.23 6.11
CA LYS A 73 -9.31 -11.39 6.75
C LYS A 73 -10.03 -12.29 5.75
N LYS A 74 -10.62 -11.71 4.71
CA LYS A 74 -11.39 -12.43 3.68
C LYS A 74 -10.52 -12.93 2.53
N ARG A 75 -9.57 -12.11 2.09
CA ARG A 75 -8.80 -12.34 0.86
C ARG A 75 -7.32 -12.63 1.08
N GLY A 76 -6.82 -12.52 2.30
CA GLY A 76 -5.39 -12.63 2.59
C GLY A 76 -4.80 -13.98 2.19
N SER A 77 -5.48 -15.08 2.48
CA SER A 77 -4.99 -16.44 2.17
C SER A 77 -4.77 -16.66 0.66
N GLU A 78 -5.64 -16.12 -0.21
CA GLU A 78 -5.48 -16.23 -1.66
C GLU A 78 -4.28 -15.41 -2.18
N LEU A 79 -3.99 -14.24 -1.56
CA LEU A 79 -2.83 -13.44 -1.89
C LEU A 79 -1.51 -14.13 -1.49
N LEU A 80 -1.51 -14.77 -0.31
CA LEU A 80 -0.35 -15.55 0.15
C LEU A 80 -0.11 -16.77 -0.76
N ALA A 81 -1.17 -17.46 -1.16
CA ALA A 81 -1.10 -18.59 -2.09
C ALA A 81 -0.62 -18.14 -3.49
N ALA A 82 -0.94 -16.92 -3.91
CA ALA A 82 -0.46 -16.35 -5.17
C ALA A 82 1.01 -15.90 -5.14
N GLY A 83 1.65 -15.88 -3.97
CA GLY A 83 3.07 -15.56 -3.83
C GLY A 83 3.37 -14.06 -3.71
N VAL A 84 2.49 -13.29 -3.06
CA VAL A 84 2.75 -11.88 -2.80
C VAL A 84 4.05 -11.70 -2.01
N HIS A 85 4.92 -10.80 -2.47
CA HIS A 85 6.24 -10.57 -1.86
C HIS A 85 6.17 -9.69 -0.62
N LYS A 86 5.41 -8.59 -0.69
CA LYS A 86 5.27 -7.63 0.43
C LYS A 86 3.87 -7.05 0.47
N ILE A 87 3.35 -6.85 1.69
CA ILE A 87 2.08 -6.16 1.93
C ILE A 87 2.34 -4.99 2.89
N ASN A 88 2.05 -3.77 2.42
CA ASN A 88 2.01 -2.58 3.26
C ASN A 88 0.57 -2.37 3.72
N ILE A 89 0.36 -2.25 5.02
CA ILE A 89 -0.96 -2.07 5.63
C ILE A 89 -1.03 -0.68 6.23
N SER A 90 -1.89 0.17 5.69
CA SER A 90 -2.07 1.55 6.12
C SER A 90 -2.99 1.59 7.34
N LEU A 91 -2.45 1.45 8.56
CA LEU A 91 -3.22 1.44 9.80
C LEU A 91 -3.93 2.79 10.06
N HIS A 92 -3.30 3.90 9.66
CA HIS A 92 -3.88 5.23 9.72
C HIS A 92 -5.17 5.40 8.89
N SER A 93 -5.53 4.43 8.07
CA SER A 93 -6.81 4.41 7.33
C SER A 93 -8.01 4.07 8.21
N PHE A 94 -7.81 3.55 9.43
CA PHE A 94 -8.89 3.26 10.37
C PHE A 94 -9.27 4.53 11.15
N GLU A 95 -10.09 5.39 10.56
CA GLU A 95 -10.48 6.67 11.14
C GLU A 95 -11.78 6.61 11.95
N ASN A 96 -12.69 5.71 11.58
CA ASN A 96 -14.04 5.62 12.16
C ASN A 96 -14.31 4.23 12.73
N GLY A 97 -15.00 4.19 13.85
CA GLY A 97 -15.35 2.97 14.57
C GLY A 97 -15.21 3.14 16.07
N THR A 98 -15.70 2.17 16.83
CA THR A 98 -15.50 2.12 18.28
C THR A 98 -14.09 1.63 18.62
N GLU A 99 -13.68 1.78 19.86
CA GLU A 99 -12.42 1.18 20.35
C GLU A 99 -12.40 -0.33 20.16
N GLU A 100 -13.53 -1.01 20.36
CA GLU A 100 -13.66 -2.44 20.14
C GLU A 100 -13.47 -2.83 18.68
N ASP A 101 -14.04 -2.05 17.74
CA ASP A 101 -13.82 -2.23 16.30
C ASP A 101 -12.34 -2.08 15.95
N HIS A 102 -11.66 -1.09 16.55
CA HIS A 102 -10.23 -0.85 16.34
C HIS A 102 -9.38 -2.01 16.89
N LYS A 103 -9.64 -2.45 18.12
CA LYS A 103 -8.97 -3.62 18.71
C LYS A 103 -9.13 -4.86 17.84
N LYS A 104 -10.36 -5.11 17.38
CA LYS A 104 -10.66 -6.23 16.50
C LYS A 104 -9.92 -6.12 15.17
N TYR A 105 -9.90 -4.96 14.56
CA TYR A 105 -9.18 -4.69 13.31
C TYR A 105 -7.68 -4.97 13.47
N ILE A 106 -7.03 -4.45 14.52
CA ILE A 106 -5.61 -4.68 14.79
C ILE A 106 -5.34 -6.17 15.09
N SER A 107 -6.22 -6.84 15.82
CA SER A 107 -6.09 -8.26 16.12
C SER A 107 -6.15 -9.13 14.85
N ASP A 108 -7.13 -8.87 13.97
CA ASP A 108 -7.27 -9.57 12.68
C ASP A 108 -6.02 -9.36 11.81
N LEU A 109 -5.50 -8.12 11.74
CA LEU A 109 -4.29 -7.79 10.96
C LEU A 109 -3.01 -8.39 11.57
N SER A 110 -2.90 -8.43 12.89
CA SER A 110 -1.76 -9.03 13.58
C SER A 110 -1.70 -10.54 13.35
N SER A 111 -2.84 -11.20 13.36
CA SER A 111 -2.96 -12.64 13.07
C SER A 111 -2.57 -12.92 11.61
N PHE A 112 -3.07 -12.13 10.67
CA PHE A 112 -2.69 -12.22 9.26
C PHE A 112 -1.19 -11.97 9.05
N ALA A 113 -0.61 -10.97 9.72
CA ALA A 113 0.81 -10.64 9.57
C ALA A 113 1.73 -11.79 10.02
N LYS A 114 1.37 -12.48 11.09
CA LYS A 114 2.11 -13.68 11.55
C LYS A 114 2.04 -14.80 10.52
N GLU A 115 0.85 -15.13 10.03
CA GLU A 115 0.66 -16.14 8.97
C GLU A 115 1.46 -15.78 7.70
N ALA A 116 1.39 -14.52 7.28
CA ALA A 116 2.10 -14.01 6.10
C ALA A 116 3.63 -14.14 6.25
N ALA A 117 4.16 -13.80 7.42
CA ALA A 117 5.59 -13.91 7.71
C ALA A 117 6.08 -15.36 7.69
N GLU A 118 5.32 -16.30 8.24
CA GLU A 118 5.59 -17.74 8.20
C GLU A 118 5.63 -18.26 6.75
N LYS A 119 4.78 -17.74 5.86
CA LYS A 119 4.75 -18.08 4.44
C LYS A 119 5.78 -17.30 3.59
N GLY A 120 6.64 -16.49 4.23
CA GLY A 120 7.72 -15.78 3.56
C GLY A 120 7.37 -14.40 3.01
N THR A 121 6.14 -13.92 3.21
CA THR A 121 5.71 -12.57 2.82
C THR A 121 6.16 -11.54 3.86
N ILE A 122 6.64 -10.39 3.38
CA ILE A 122 6.97 -9.25 4.25
C ILE A 122 5.70 -8.46 4.54
N VAL A 123 5.44 -8.15 5.81
CA VAL A 123 4.35 -7.25 6.21
C VAL A 123 4.92 -5.99 6.81
N ASN A 124 4.45 -4.85 6.34
CA ASN A 124 4.85 -3.54 6.84
C ASN A 124 3.62 -2.75 7.24
N PHE A 125 3.39 -2.59 8.53
CA PHE A 125 2.39 -1.67 9.06
C PHE A 125 2.85 -0.23 8.87
N ARG A 126 1.95 0.66 8.45
CA ARG A 126 2.25 2.06 8.19
C ARG A 126 1.36 2.97 9.02
N LEU A 127 1.99 3.91 9.71
CA LEU A 127 1.36 5.03 10.42
C LEU A 127 1.92 6.34 9.83
N TRP A 128 1.43 6.70 8.63
CA TRP A 128 1.85 7.88 7.88
C TRP A 128 0.94 9.08 8.17
N ASN A 129 0.76 9.39 9.43
CA ASN A 129 -0.09 10.46 9.93
C ASN A 129 0.49 11.12 11.18
N GLN A 130 1.80 11.04 11.39
CA GLN A 130 2.45 11.70 12.53
C GLN A 130 2.11 13.19 12.57
N GLY A 131 1.79 13.70 13.75
CA GLY A 131 1.38 15.08 13.97
C GLY A 131 -0.07 15.40 13.61
N SER A 132 -0.84 14.45 13.06
CA SER A 132 -2.25 14.64 12.69
C SER A 132 -3.16 13.45 13.03
N ASP A 133 -2.73 12.60 13.98
CA ASP A 133 -3.41 11.35 14.34
C ASP A 133 -4.46 11.50 15.46
N GLY A 134 -4.50 12.66 16.14
CA GLY A 134 -5.41 12.90 17.26
C GLY A 134 -5.20 11.94 18.45
N GLY A 135 -3.98 11.40 18.62
CA GLY A 135 -3.61 10.47 19.68
C GLY A 135 -3.89 8.98 19.36
N LYS A 136 -4.55 8.68 18.25
CA LYS A 136 -4.92 7.30 17.88
C LYS A 136 -3.74 6.37 17.60
N ASN A 137 -2.57 6.92 17.29
CA ASN A 137 -1.38 6.11 17.05
C ASN A 137 -0.90 5.41 18.32
N GLU A 138 -1.05 6.02 19.49
CA GLU A 138 -0.70 5.40 20.78
C GLU A 138 -1.58 4.17 21.05
N ASP A 139 -2.88 4.30 20.86
CA ASP A 139 -3.83 3.17 20.98
C ASP A 139 -3.49 2.05 19.99
N THR A 140 -3.23 2.41 18.73
CA THR A 140 -2.84 1.45 17.68
C THR A 140 -1.59 0.69 18.06
N LEU A 141 -0.58 1.38 18.62
CA LEU A 141 0.65 0.74 19.10
C LEU A 141 0.41 -0.15 20.29
N GLY A 142 -0.43 0.28 21.25
CA GLY A 142 -0.83 -0.52 22.39
C GLY A 142 -1.45 -1.86 21.93
N PHE A 143 -2.43 -1.79 21.04
CA PHE A 143 -3.10 -2.98 20.51
C PHE A 143 -2.16 -3.88 19.68
N LEU A 144 -1.24 -3.29 18.91
CA LEU A 144 -0.23 -4.08 18.18
C LEU A 144 0.70 -4.81 19.16
N LYS A 145 1.17 -4.15 20.23
CA LYS A 145 2.03 -4.77 21.25
C LYS A 145 1.34 -5.88 22.00
N GLU A 146 0.05 -5.73 22.31
CA GLU A 146 -0.77 -6.79 22.91
C GLU A 146 -0.88 -8.04 22.01
N ASN A 147 -1.07 -7.82 20.70
CA ASN A 147 -1.26 -8.91 19.74
C ASN A 147 0.06 -9.51 19.21
N ILE A 148 1.14 -8.74 19.19
CA ILE A 148 2.47 -9.18 18.74
C ILE A 148 3.48 -8.77 19.84
N PRO A 149 3.49 -9.47 20.97
CA PRO A 149 4.40 -9.18 22.08
C PRO A 149 5.85 -9.51 21.67
N GLY A 150 6.81 -8.87 22.34
CA GLY A 150 8.24 -9.09 22.18
C GLY A 150 9.05 -7.80 22.16
N ASP A 151 10.35 -7.94 21.95
CA ASP A 151 11.28 -6.80 21.87
C ASP A 151 11.26 -6.23 20.45
N TRP A 152 10.56 -5.12 20.27
CA TRP A 152 10.54 -4.39 19.02
C TRP A 152 11.86 -3.63 18.86
N LEU A 153 12.56 -3.90 17.79
CA LEU A 153 13.86 -3.29 17.52
C LEU A 153 13.67 -2.05 16.64
N GLU A 154 14.12 -0.91 17.11
CA GLU A 154 14.14 0.32 16.31
C GLU A 154 14.98 0.14 15.04
N ASN A 155 14.47 0.66 13.92
CA ASN A 155 15.14 0.68 12.64
C ASN A 155 14.84 1.98 11.87
N GLY A 156 15.63 3.00 12.07
CA GLY A 156 15.48 4.27 11.36
C GLY A 156 14.13 4.96 11.61
N HIS A 157 13.14 4.74 10.73
CA HIS A 157 11.82 5.38 10.79
C HIS A 157 10.72 4.47 11.34
N GLY A 158 11.05 3.52 12.22
CA GLY A 158 10.03 2.62 12.77
C GLY A 158 10.62 1.48 13.59
N PHE A 159 10.00 0.30 13.47
CA PHE A 159 10.38 -0.89 14.22
C PHE A 159 10.42 -2.14 13.33
N ARG A 160 11.35 -3.02 13.62
CA ARG A 160 11.21 -4.44 13.30
C ARG A 160 10.50 -5.11 14.46
N ILE A 161 9.27 -5.54 14.26
CA ILE A 161 8.44 -6.19 15.28
C ILE A 161 8.83 -7.66 15.45
N LEU A 162 8.86 -8.39 14.35
CA LEU A 162 9.30 -9.78 14.25
C LEU A 162 10.08 -9.99 12.94
N HIS A 163 10.54 -11.24 12.70
CA HIS A 163 11.05 -11.60 11.38
C HIS A 163 9.98 -11.33 10.32
N ARG A 164 10.29 -10.54 9.29
CA ARG A 164 9.41 -10.12 8.19
C ARG A 164 8.20 -9.25 8.59
N ILE A 165 8.08 -8.81 9.85
CA ILE A 165 7.02 -7.90 10.28
C ILE A 165 7.65 -6.59 10.75
N TYR A 166 7.23 -5.49 10.17
CA TYR A 166 7.76 -4.14 10.40
C TYR A 166 6.63 -3.16 10.69
N LEU A 167 6.97 -2.07 11.36
CA LEU A 167 6.16 -0.86 11.47
C LEU A 167 6.98 0.31 10.95
N GLU A 168 6.37 1.18 10.19
CA GLU A 168 6.99 2.36 9.59
C GLU A 168 6.17 3.61 9.91
N TRP A 169 6.88 4.63 10.37
CA TRP A 169 6.32 5.96 10.61
C TRP A 169 6.48 6.85 9.39
N GLY A 170 5.55 7.79 9.21
CA GLY A 170 5.67 8.84 8.23
C GLY A 170 4.81 10.04 8.62
N GLU A 171 5.25 11.20 8.20
CA GLU A 171 4.41 12.38 8.25
C GLU A 171 3.29 12.27 7.22
N ARG A 172 2.17 12.94 7.47
CA ARG A 172 1.11 13.07 6.48
C ARG A 172 1.63 13.92 5.33
N PHE A 173 1.60 13.36 4.12
CA PHE A 173 1.93 14.13 2.92
C PHE A 173 0.69 14.90 2.43
N GLU A 174 0.92 16.04 1.80
CA GLU A 174 -0.10 16.79 1.09
C GLU A 174 -0.19 16.28 -0.36
N TRP A 175 -1.41 16.13 -0.85
CA TRP A 175 -1.61 15.79 -2.25
C TRP A 175 -1.21 16.97 -3.15
N PRO A 176 -0.62 16.71 -4.33
CA PRO A 176 -0.32 17.77 -5.29
C PRO A 176 -1.58 18.53 -5.68
N ASP A 177 -1.48 19.84 -5.71
CA ASP A 177 -2.50 20.74 -6.20
C ASP A 177 -1.90 21.60 -7.31
N CYS A 178 -2.45 21.45 -8.52
CA CYS A 178 -1.98 22.22 -9.69
C CYS A 178 -2.31 23.72 -9.61
N GLU A 179 -3.22 24.11 -8.72
CA GLU A 179 -3.61 25.49 -8.47
C GLU A 179 -2.88 26.12 -7.26
N ALA A 180 -2.07 25.32 -6.54
CA ALA A 180 -1.30 25.81 -5.40
C ALA A 180 -0.25 26.84 -5.82
N GLU A 181 0.08 27.74 -4.90
CA GLU A 181 1.14 28.74 -5.10
C GLU A 181 2.49 28.08 -5.43
N ILE A 182 3.18 28.59 -6.45
CA ILE A 182 4.49 28.10 -6.84
C ILE A 182 5.51 28.50 -5.77
N LYS A 183 6.03 27.51 -5.04
CA LYS A 183 6.99 27.70 -3.96
C LYS A 183 8.46 27.77 -4.43
N GLY A 184 8.72 27.51 -5.71
CA GLY A 184 10.06 27.53 -6.31
C GLY A 184 10.10 26.96 -7.72
N ASP A 185 11.22 27.14 -8.39
CA ASP A 185 11.47 26.69 -9.77
C ASP A 185 12.37 25.46 -9.86
N LYS A 186 12.93 25.00 -8.74
CA LYS A 186 13.83 23.87 -8.64
C LYS A 186 13.46 22.99 -7.45
N PHE A 187 13.24 21.71 -7.69
CA PHE A 187 13.01 20.71 -6.66
C PHE A 187 13.50 19.34 -7.13
N PHE A 188 13.76 18.48 -6.16
CA PHE A 188 14.10 17.08 -6.43
C PHE A 188 12.82 16.24 -6.53
N CYS A 189 12.72 15.43 -7.57
CA CYS A 189 11.58 14.52 -7.76
C CYS A 189 12.09 13.11 -8.09
N TYR A 190 11.50 12.11 -7.43
CA TYR A 190 11.76 10.69 -7.71
C TYR A 190 10.99 10.16 -8.93
N GLY A 191 10.00 10.90 -9.42
CA GLY A 191 9.20 10.52 -10.59
C GLY A 191 10.07 10.31 -11.81
N LEU A 192 9.80 9.25 -12.58
CA LEU A 192 10.55 8.79 -13.76
C LEU A 192 12.01 8.39 -13.51
N ARG A 193 12.59 8.76 -12.39
CA ARG A 193 13.93 8.32 -12.01
C ARG A 193 13.91 6.97 -11.31
N ASP A 194 13.10 6.84 -10.26
CA ASP A 194 13.07 5.66 -9.40
C ASP A 194 11.73 4.90 -9.50
N GLN A 195 10.72 5.55 -10.04
CA GLN A 195 9.37 5.00 -10.20
C GLN A 195 8.59 5.71 -11.31
N PHE A 196 7.59 5.03 -11.82
CA PHE A 196 6.51 5.60 -12.64
C PHE A 196 5.24 4.79 -12.38
N GLY A 197 4.10 5.31 -12.80
CA GLY A 197 2.82 4.63 -12.64
C GLY A 197 2.18 4.30 -13.99
N ILE A 198 1.31 3.30 -13.98
CA ILE A 198 0.43 2.97 -15.11
C ILE A 198 -0.98 2.90 -14.55
N LEU A 199 -1.83 3.79 -15.02
CA LEU A 199 -3.22 3.85 -14.61
C LEU A 199 -4.02 2.70 -15.24
N SER A 200 -5.24 2.45 -14.73
CA SER A 200 -6.06 1.31 -15.20
C SER A 200 -6.47 1.37 -16.66
N ASP A 201 -6.37 2.53 -17.31
CA ASP A 201 -6.63 2.73 -18.75
C ASP A 201 -5.36 2.63 -19.61
N GLY A 202 -4.19 2.41 -18.99
CA GLY A 202 -2.91 2.31 -19.67
C GLY A 202 -2.12 3.62 -19.71
N THR A 203 -2.67 4.75 -19.23
CA THR A 203 -1.95 6.02 -19.15
C THR A 203 -0.74 5.88 -18.25
N VAL A 204 0.43 6.28 -18.75
CA VAL A 204 1.68 6.32 -17.99
C VAL A 204 1.81 7.66 -17.28
N VAL A 205 2.16 7.64 -16.00
CA VAL A 205 2.30 8.82 -15.14
C VAL A 205 3.64 8.81 -14.41
N PRO A 206 4.22 9.98 -14.07
CA PRO A 206 5.56 10.06 -13.49
C PRO A 206 5.67 9.41 -12.10
N CYS A 207 4.61 9.40 -11.30
CA CYS A 207 4.62 8.79 -9.96
C CYS A 207 3.18 8.56 -9.43
N CYS A 208 3.09 7.97 -8.24
CA CYS A 208 1.82 7.67 -7.58
C CYS A 208 1.03 8.93 -7.14
N LEU A 209 1.60 10.10 -7.15
CA LEU A 209 0.90 11.34 -6.80
C LEU A 209 0.10 11.92 -7.98
N ASP A 210 0.39 11.50 -9.21
CA ASP A 210 -0.39 11.91 -10.38
C ASP A 210 -1.52 10.91 -10.67
N SER A 211 -2.49 10.88 -9.79
CA SER A 211 -3.64 9.96 -9.87
C SER A 211 -4.63 10.30 -10.99
N GLU A 212 -4.61 11.54 -11.48
CA GLU A 212 -5.47 12.00 -12.55
C GLU A 212 -4.85 11.85 -13.95
N GLY A 213 -3.54 11.62 -14.04
CA GLY A 213 -2.81 11.61 -15.31
C GLY A 213 -2.66 13.02 -15.89
N ALA A 214 -2.48 14.02 -15.02
CA ALA A 214 -2.29 15.40 -15.42
C ALA A 214 -0.97 15.58 -16.21
N ILE A 215 0.03 14.75 -15.92
CA ILE A 215 1.31 14.69 -16.62
C ILE A 215 1.40 13.32 -17.31
N ALA A 216 0.50 13.06 -18.27
CA ALA A 216 0.54 11.84 -19.07
C ALA A 216 1.76 11.82 -20.01
N LEU A 217 2.40 10.66 -20.14
CA LEU A 217 3.60 10.41 -20.94
C LEU A 217 3.28 9.57 -22.18
#